data_f7e6ce441a6c1a09edbb09d3a3e742d3
#
_entry.id   f7e6ce441a6c1a09edbb09d3a3e742d3
#
_cell.length_a   1.000
_cell.length_b   1.000
_cell.length_c   1.000
_cell.angle_alpha   90.00
_cell.angle_beta   90.00
_cell.angle_gamma   90.00
#
_symmetry.space_group_name_H-M   'P 1'
#
loop_
_entity.id
_entity.type
_entity.pdbx_description
1 polymer ?
#
loop_
_entity_poly.entity_id
_entity_poly.type
_entity_poly.pdbx_seq_one_letter_code
_entity_poly.pdbx_strand_id
1 'polypeptide(L)'
;MINTLFSRRELFAVRPAFAPPLSGREMMRKRYFPDVPLVSHEGKHVRFYSDLLKGRIVVLNSMYADCTASCPLITSNLTRVQKILDRNDVFFYSLTIKPREDTPQKLRDYAEMHNIKRNWLFLTGKPDDLELLRVRLGWSDPNPEKDGKDKALHSGMCRYGNEPLSQWSSVQGSADPEWIATEIGFVIPRKS
;
A
#
# COMPACT_ATOMS: atom_id res chain seq x y z
N MET A 1 14.24 -33.52 60.73
CA MET A 1 15.40 -32.97 60.03
C MET A 1 15.30 -33.41 58.57
N ILE A 2 14.78 -32.60 57.71
CA ILE A 2 14.69 -32.91 56.26
C ILE A 2 15.48 -31.79 55.52
N ASN A 3 16.67 -32.21 55.07
CA ASN A 3 17.57 -31.34 54.32
C ASN A 3 17.15 -31.33 52.83
N THR A 4 16.52 -30.29 52.36
CA THR A 4 16.19 -30.11 50.93
C THR A 4 17.36 -29.39 50.27
N LEU A 5 18.20 -30.15 49.56
CA LEU A 5 19.29 -29.65 48.73
C LEU A 5 18.70 -29.02 47.49
N PHE A 6 18.64 -27.71 47.41
CA PHE A 6 18.37 -26.98 46.16
C PHE A 6 19.58 -27.12 45.23
N SER A 7 19.36 -27.75 44.11
CA SER A 7 20.34 -27.91 43.02
C SER A 7 20.70 -26.57 42.40
N ARG A 8 22.00 -26.28 42.30
CA ARG A 8 22.58 -25.06 41.67
C ARG A 8 22.40 -24.98 40.18
N ARG A 9 21.53 -25.77 39.57
CA ARG A 9 21.37 -25.84 38.09
C ARG A 9 20.23 -25.03 37.50
N GLU A 10 19.43 -24.30 38.26
CA GLU A 10 18.26 -23.58 37.75
C GLU A 10 18.43 -22.04 37.65
N LEU A 11 19.64 -21.51 37.67
CA LEU A 11 19.90 -20.08 37.57
C LEU A 11 20.46 -19.64 36.20
N PHE A 12 20.21 -20.40 35.14
CA PHE A 12 20.34 -19.83 33.79
C PHE A 12 19.01 -19.24 33.39
N ALA A 13 18.70 -18.06 33.94
CA ALA A 13 17.67 -17.21 33.40
C ALA A 13 17.90 -17.05 31.89
N VAL A 14 16.95 -17.55 31.09
CA VAL A 14 16.93 -17.34 29.64
C VAL A 14 17.01 -15.83 29.43
N ARG A 15 18.18 -15.33 29.04
CA ARG A 15 18.33 -13.95 28.57
C ARG A 15 17.36 -13.80 27.41
N PRO A 16 16.46 -12.80 27.43
CA PRO A 16 15.66 -12.53 26.24
C PRO A 16 16.64 -12.33 25.09
N ALA A 17 16.52 -13.15 24.05
CA ALA A 17 17.33 -13.01 22.87
C ALA A 17 17.08 -11.59 22.33
N PHE A 18 18.04 -10.71 22.45
CA PHE A 18 18.00 -9.40 21.82
C PHE A 18 17.81 -9.66 20.33
N ALA A 19 16.67 -9.27 19.77
CA ALA A 19 16.46 -9.33 18.34
C ALA A 19 17.62 -8.56 17.66
N PRO A 20 18.26 -9.13 16.64
CA PRO A 20 19.34 -8.45 15.96
C PRO A 20 18.85 -7.08 15.45
N PRO A 21 19.72 -6.06 15.42
CA PRO A 21 19.34 -4.75 14.91
C PRO A 21 18.82 -4.90 13.48
N LEU A 22 17.75 -4.15 13.16
CA LEU A 22 17.17 -4.15 11.81
C LEU A 22 18.22 -3.73 10.79
N SER A 23 18.27 -4.41 9.66
CA SER A 23 19.08 -3.96 8.52
C SER A 23 18.62 -2.57 8.05
N GLY A 24 19.48 -1.81 7.40
CA GLY A 24 19.12 -0.51 6.84
C GLY A 24 17.90 -0.58 5.92
N ARG A 25 17.78 -1.66 5.15
CA ARG A 25 16.62 -1.95 4.30
C ARG A 25 15.33 -2.13 5.12
N GLU A 26 15.38 -2.87 6.21
CA GLU A 26 14.22 -3.06 7.09
C GLU A 26 13.81 -1.78 7.83
N MET A 27 14.77 -0.96 8.21
CA MET A 27 14.49 0.37 8.78
C MET A 27 13.79 1.27 7.77
N MET A 28 14.28 1.35 6.52
CA MET A 28 13.64 2.11 5.45
C MET A 28 12.24 1.60 5.17
N ARG A 29 12.05 0.29 5.07
CA ARG A 29 10.75 -0.33 4.88
C ARG A 29 9.75 0.06 5.97
N LYS A 30 10.11 -0.09 7.25
CA LYS A 30 9.25 0.27 8.38
C LYS A 30 8.90 1.77 8.39
N ARG A 31 9.81 2.60 7.91
CA ARG A 31 9.59 4.05 7.83
C ARG A 31 8.58 4.43 6.75
N TYR A 32 8.66 3.83 5.56
CA TYR A 32 7.84 4.22 4.41
C TYR A 32 6.58 3.38 4.22
N PHE A 33 6.59 2.12 4.66
CA PHE A 33 5.50 1.19 4.46
C PHE A 33 5.03 0.59 5.79
N PRO A 34 4.27 1.35 6.59
CA PRO A 34 3.72 0.84 7.85
C PRO A 34 2.77 -0.34 7.56
N ASP A 35 2.87 -1.37 8.38
CA ASP A 35 2.10 -2.61 8.20
C ASP A 35 0.75 -2.54 8.93
N VAL A 36 -0.10 -1.60 8.50
CA VAL A 36 -1.41 -1.35 9.08
C VAL A 36 -2.48 -2.34 8.56
N PRO A 37 -3.52 -2.64 9.37
CA PRO A 37 -4.63 -3.46 8.93
C PRO A 37 -5.56 -2.69 8.00
N LEU A 38 -5.99 -3.32 6.91
CA LEU A 38 -6.93 -2.81 5.93
C LEU A 38 -8.02 -3.84 5.62
N VAL A 39 -9.08 -3.40 4.96
CA VAL A 39 -10.15 -4.25 4.44
C VAL A 39 -10.29 -3.99 2.94
N SER A 40 -10.28 -5.05 2.13
CA SER A 40 -10.49 -4.92 0.69
C SER A 40 -11.97 -4.76 0.34
N HIS A 41 -12.26 -4.30 -0.87
CA HIS A 41 -13.61 -4.27 -1.43
C HIS A 41 -14.27 -5.67 -1.51
N GLU A 42 -13.47 -6.73 -1.49
CA GLU A 42 -13.96 -8.12 -1.39
C GLU A 42 -14.30 -8.54 0.05
N GLY A 43 -14.11 -7.66 1.04
CA GLY A 43 -14.34 -7.95 2.46
C GLY A 43 -13.18 -8.68 3.16
N LYS A 44 -12.04 -8.87 2.50
CA LYS A 44 -10.88 -9.56 3.07
C LYS A 44 -10.07 -8.61 3.97
N HIS A 45 -9.72 -9.07 5.17
CA HIS A 45 -8.78 -8.39 6.04
C HIS A 45 -7.35 -8.68 5.58
N VAL A 46 -6.56 -7.62 5.39
CA VAL A 46 -5.19 -7.69 4.88
C VAL A 46 -4.29 -6.71 5.63
N ARG A 47 -3.00 -6.97 5.65
CA ARG A 47 -1.99 -6.05 6.16
C ARG A 47 -1.28 -5.36 4.99
N PHE A 48 -1.14 -4.05 5.09
CA PHE A 48 -0.63 -3.25 3.97
C PHE A 48 0.73 -3.71 3.46
N TYR A 49 1.70 -3.89 4.35
CA TYR A 49 3.02 -4.35 3.89
C TYR A 49 3.09 -5.86 3.72
N SER A 50 2.73 -6.63 4.77
CA SER A 50 2.97 -8.07 4.81
C SER A 50 2.20 -8.85 3.74
N ASP A 51 0.95 -8.44 3.44
CA ASP A 51 0.08 -9.16 2.52
C ASP A 51 0.03 -8.53 1.12
N LEU A 52 0.27 -7.20 1.01
CA LEU A 52 0.06 -6.51 -0.26
C LEU A 52 1.36 -6.12 -0.97
N LEU A 53 2.42 -5.73 -0.23
CA LEU A 53 3.64 -5.22 -0.84
C LEU A 53 4.78 -6.22 -0.87
N LYS A 54 4.95 -6.97 0.22
CA LYS A 54 6.12 -7.86 0.39
C LYS A 54 6.24 -8.87 -0.74
N GLY A 55 7.39 -8.86 -1.41
CA GLY A 55 7.70 -9.77 -2.51
C GLY A 55 6.99 -9.46 -3.83
N ARG A 56 6.38 -8.26 -3.99
CA ARG A 56 5.55 -7.95 -5.16
C ARG A 56 6.02 -6.73 -5.93
N ILE A 57 5.55 -6.64 -7.16
CA ILE A 57 5.57 -5.43 -7.99
C ILE A 57 4.18 -4.80 -7.86
N VAL A 58 4.13 -3.55 -7.45
CA VAL A 58 2.87 -2.90 -7.08
C VAL A 58 2.72 -1.51 -7.70
N VAL A 59 1.47 -1.14 -7.94
CA VAL A 59 1.03 0.21 -8.30
C VAL A 59 0.02 0.66 -7.27
N LEU A 60 0.27 1.79 -6.62
CA LEU A 60 -0.54 2.34 -5.55
C LEU A 60 -1.10 3.69 -5.96
N ASN A 61 -2.37 3.94 -5.73
CA ASN A 61 -2.97 5.27 -5.86
C ASN A 61 -3.96 5.54 -4.74
N SER A 62 -4.21 6.81 -4.48
CA SER A 62 -5.28 7.25 -3.59
C SER A 62 -6.54 7.57 -4.39
N MET A 63 -7.72 7.36 -3.78
CA MET A 63 -9.00 7.65 -4.40
C MET A 63 -10.10 7.84 -3.34
N TYR A 64 -11.30 8.17 -3.75
CA TYR A 64 -12.56 7.98 -2.99
C TYR A 64 -13.72 7.76 -3.97
N ALA A 65 -14.71 6.96 -3.55
CA ALA A 65 -15.71 6.43 -4.47
C ALA A 65 -16.61 7.52 -5.10
N ASP A 66 -16.97 8.55 -4.35
CA ASP A 66 -17.82 9.66 -4.84
C ASP A 66 -17.03 10.77 -5.54
N CYS A 67 -15.80 10.53 -5.94
CA CYS A 67 -14.99 11.50 -6.65
C CYS A 67 -15.57 11.77 -8.05
N THR A 68 -15.93 13.01 -8.33
CA THR A 68 -16.39 13.46 -9.66
C THR A 68 -15.29 14.15 -10.47
N ALA A 69 -14.09 14.29 -9.91
CA ALA A 69 -12.98 15.00 -10.51
C ALA A 69 -11.96 14.03 -11.15
N SER A 70 -10.81 13.84 -10.51
CA SER A 70 -9.66 13.12 -11.09
C SER A 70 -9.73 11.59 -10.94
N CYS A 71 -10.42 11.04 -9.91
CA CYS A 71 -10.40 9.61 -9.63
C CYS A 71 -10.93 8.74 -10.79
N PRO A 72 -12.07 9.08 -11.48
CA PRO A 72 -12.54 8.30 -12.62
C PRO A 72 -11.52 8.27 -13.77
N LEU A 73 -10.86 9.40 -14.06
CA LEU A 73 -9.83 9.48 -15.09
C LEU A 73 -8.62 8.60 -14.73
N ILE A 74 -8.12 8.72 -13.50
CA ILE A 74 -6.98 7.90 -13.02
C ILE A 74 -7.34 6.42 -13.07
N THR A 75 -8.52 6.03 -12.61
CA THR A 75 -8.99 4.63 -12.65
C THR A 75 -9.07 4.13 -14.10
N SER A 76 -9.61 4.93 -15.02
CA SER A 76 -9.66 4.59 -16.44
C SER A 76 -8.25 4.42 -17.04
N ASN A 77 -7.33 5.34 -16.74
CA ASN A 77 -5.94 5.26 -17.20
C ASN A 77 -5.25 4.00 -16.67
N LEU A 78 -5.37 3.71 -15.38
CA LEU A 78 -4.76 2.52 -14.78
C LEU A 78 -5.38 1.22 -15.31
N THR A 79 -6.66 1.21 -15.69
CA THR A 79 -7.29 0.07 -16.39
C THR A 79 -6.65 -0.16 -17.77
N ARG A 80 -6.32 0.91 -18.49
CA ARG A 80 -5.57 0.83 -19.76
C ARG A 80 -4.13 0.37 -19.52
N VAL A 81 -3.48 0.90 -18.50
CA VAL A 81 -2.12 0.47 -18.09
C VAL A 81 -2.07 -1.04 -17.80
N GLN A 82 -3.06 -1.60 -17.08
CA GLN A 82 -3.13 -3.05 -16.86
C GLN A 82 -3.16 -3.84 -18.18
N LYS A 83 -3.90 -3.33 -19.19
CA LYS A 83 -3.99 -3.97 -20.52
C LYS A 83 -2.67 -3.87 -21.29
N ILE A 84 -2.01 -2.71 -21.22
CA ILE A 84 -0.72 -2.46 -21.91
C ILE A 84 0.39 -3.34 -21.30
N LEU A 85 0.45 -3.40 -19.97
CA LEU A 85 1.45 -4.22 -19.28
C LEU A 85 1.24 -5.71 -19.53
N ASP A 86 -0.01 -6.16 -19.66
CA ASP A 86 -0.42 -7.57 -19.86
C ASP A 86 0.32 -8.55 -18.93
N ARG A 87 0.33 -8.23 -17.62
CA ARG A 87 1.09 -8.98 -16.62
C ARG A 87 0.22 -9.38 -15.42
N ASN A 88 0.39 -10.62 -14.98
CA ASN A 88 -0.32 -11.16 -13.81
C ASN A 88 0.46 -11.01 -12.49
N ASP A 89 1.70 -10.54 -12.53
CA ASP A 89 2.60 -10.35 -11.40
C ASP A 89 2.75 -8.89 -10.97
N VAL A 90 2.00 -7.98 -11.58
CA VAL A 90 1.86 -6.58 -11.17
C VAL A 90 0.50 -6.40 -10.48
N PHE A 91 0.52 -5.91 -9.25
CA PHE A 91 -0.67 -5.73 -8.42
C PHE A 91 -1.02 -4.25 -8.27
N PHE A 92 -2.30 -3.94 -8.35
CA PHE A 92 -2.80 -2.58 -8.21
C PHE A 92 -3.57 -2.44 -6.90
N TYR A 93 -3.32 -1.37 -6.16
CA TYR A 93 -4.01 -1.09 -4.90
C TYR A 93 -4.44 0.37 -4.83
N SER A 94 -5.73 0.58 -4.76
CA SER A 94 -6.35 1.90 -4.58
C SER A 94 -6.78 2.07 -3.12
N LEU A 95 -6.20 3.04 -2.42
CA LEU A 95 -6.49 3.32 -1.03
C LEU A 95 -7.45 4.50 -0.92
N THR A 96 -8.54 4.33 -0.18
CA THR A 96 -9.45 5.46 0.04
C THR A 96 -8.84 6.52 0.97
N ILE A 97 -9.11 7.79 0.65
CA ILE A 97 -8.82 8.92 1.53
C ILE A 97 -10.05 9.35 2.36
N LYS A 98 -11.20 8.67 2.14
CA LYS A 98 -12.45 8.91 2.88
C LYS A 98 -12.97 7.62 3.56
N PRO A 99 -12.21 7.01 4.47
CA PRO A 99 -12.55 5.70 5.04
C PRO A 99 -13.84 5.67 5.85
N ARG A 100 -14.36 6.81 6.30
CA ARG A 100 -15.64 6.89 7.01
C ARG A 100 -16.84 6.76 6.05
N GLU A 101 -16.64 7.12 4.79
CA GLU A 101 -17.67 7.14 3.74
C GLU A 101 -17.56 5.91 2.83
N ASP A 102 -16.33 5.47 2.55
CA ASP A 102 -16.03 4.39 1.62
C ASP A 102 -15.99 3.04 2.35
N THR A 103 -17.16 2.42 2.49
CA THR A 103 -17.29 1.06 3.00
C THR A 103 -16.77 0.04 1.99
N PRO A 104 -16.43 -1.20 2.40
CA PRO A 104 -16.07 -2.26 1.46
C PRO A 104 -17.10 -2.47 0.35
N GLN A 105 -18.41 -2.37 0.68
CA GLN A 105 -19.48 -2.49 -0.32
C GLN A 105 -19.42 -1.36 -1.35
N LYS A 106 -19.29 -0.11 -0.90
CA LYS A 106 -19.22 1.03 -1.80
C LYS A 106 -17.99 0.98 -2.72
N LEU A 107 -16.87 0.51 -2.20
CA LEU A 107 -15.66 0.26 -3.01
C LEU A 107 -15.85 -0.90 -3.99
N ARG A 108 -16.66 -1.90 -3.67
CA ARG A 108 -17.03 -2.97 -4.59
C ARG A 108 -17.88 -2.45 -5.73
N ASP A 109 -18.92 -1.66 -5.42
CA ASP A 109 -19.79 -1.04 -6.42
C ASP A 109 -18.96 -0.16 -7.38
N TYR A 110 -17.98 0.59 -6.85
CA TYR A 110 -17.04 1.36 -7.65
C TYR A 110 -16.18 0.46 -8.56
N ALA A 111 -15.64 -0.63 -8.03
CA ALA A 111 -14.82 -1.57 -8.80
C ALA A 111 -15.63 -2.23 -9.93
N GLU A 112 -16.86 -2.61 -9.67
CA GLU A 112 -17.79 -3.19 -10.66
C GLU A 112 -18.14 -2.17 -11.75
N MET A 113 -18.48 -0.93 -11.38
CA MET A 113 -18.76 0.17 -12.31
C MET A 113 -17.62 0.40 -13.30
N HIS A 114 -16.37 0.29 -12.84
CA HIS A 114 -15.17 0.48 -13.65
C HIS A 114 -14.65 -0.81 -14.30
N ASN A 115 -15.38 -1.94 -14.20
CA ASN A 115 -14.98 -3.24 -14.74
C ASN A 115 -13.55 -3.64 -14.35
N ILE A 116 -13.22 -3.45 -13.07
CA ILE A 116 -11.89 -3.72 -12.53
C ILE A 116 -11.57 -5.22 -12.63
N LYS A 117 -10.38 -5.52 -13.12
CA LYS A 117 -9.92 -6.89 -13.34
C LYS A 117 -9.12 -7.42 -12.15
N ARG A 118 -8.70 -8.70 -12.25
CA ARG A 118 -7.84 -9.36 -11.27
C ARG A 118 -6.59 -8.54 -10.95
N ASN A 119 -6.03 -8.77 -9.77
CA ASN A 119 -4.83 -8.10 -9.25
C ASN A 119 -5.03 -6.60 -8.97
N TRP A 120 -6.25 -6.14 -8.81
CA TRP A 120 -6.53 -4.78 -8.37
C TRP A 120 -7.51 -4.81 -7.19
N LEU A 121 -7.06 -4.30 -6.04
CA LEU A 121 -7.88 -4.18 -4.84
C LEU A 121 -8.11 -2.72 -4.48
N PHE A 122 -9.35 -2.41 -4.11
CA PHE A 122 -9.71 -1.16 -3.44
C PHE A 122 -9.76 -1.42 -1.95
N LEU A 123 -9.15 -0.52 -1.17
CA LEU A 123 -8.83 -0.74 0.22
C LEU A 123 -9.36 0.38 1.09
N THR A 124 -10.00 -0.01 2.19
CA THR A 124 -10.42 0.88 3.28
C THR A 124 -9.88 0.37 4.61
N GLY A 125 -10.12 1.09 5.70
CA GLY A 125 -9.63 0.72 7.02
C GLY A 125 -9.93 1.78 8.06
N LYS A 126 -9.21 1.75 9.17
CA LYS A 126 -9.33 2.80 10.20
C LYS A 126 -8.82 4.14 9.64
N PRO A 127 -9.49 5.26 9.96
CA PRO A 127 -9.07 6.59 9.48
C PRO A 127 -7.61 6.93 9.78
N ASP A 128 -7.14 6.63 10.99
CA ASP A 128 -5.77 6.94 11.41
C ASP A 128 -4.74 6.10 10.65
N ASP A 129 -5.06 4.83 10.35
CA ASP A 129 -4.20 3.95 9.57
C ASP A 129 -4.06 4.43 8.12
N LEU A 130 -5.17 4.85 7.50
CA LEU A 130 -5.17 5.38 6.13
C LEU A 130 -4.54 6.77 6.05
N GLU A 131 -4.72 7.61 7.06
CA GLU A 131 -4.02 8.90 7.15
C GLU A 131 -2.50 8.69 7.26
N LEU A 132 -2.05 7.74 8.09
CA LEU A 132 -0.65 7.38 8.18
C LEU A 132 -0.10 6.94 6.81
N LEU A 133 -0.82 6.09 6.09
CA LEU A 133 -0.42 5.65 4.74
C LEU A 133 -0.39 6.83 3.76
N ARG A 134 -1.40 7.71 3.77
CA ARG A 134 -1.47 8.89 2.90
C ARG A 134 -0.22 9.76 3.06
N VAL A 135 0.17 10.05 4.29
CA VAL A 135 1.37 10.83 4.59
C VAL A 135 2.64 10.08 4.17
N ARG A 136 2.77 8.80 4.51
CA ARG A 136 3.98 8.01 4.20
C ARG A 136 4.17 7.76 2.71
N LEU A 137 3.10 7.65 1.96
CA LEU A 137 3.14 7.49 0.49
C LEU A 137 3.29 8.82 -0.24
N GLY A 138 3.34 9.94 0.48
CA GLY A 138 3.56 11.27 -0.10
C GLY A 138 2.34 11.79 -0.88
N TRP A 139 1.14 11.46 -0.41
CA TRP A 139 -0.13 11.97 -0.92
C TRP A 139 -0.70 13.11 -0.06
N SER A 140 0.10 13.69 0.81
CA SER A 140 -0.23 14.87 1.62
C SER A 140 0.54 16.09 1.12
N ASP A 141 -0.07 17.28 1.25
CA ASP A 141 0.66 18.52 1.05
C ASP A 141 1.65 18.73 2.23
N PRO A 142 2.88 19.16 1.95
CA PRO A 142 3.82 19.54 3.00
C PRO A 142 3.31 20.72 3.86
N ASN A 143 2.40 21.54 3.34
CA ASN A 143 1.75 22.61 4.09
C ASN A 143 0.47 22.09 4.76
N PRO A 144 0.41 21.98 6.11
CA PRO A 144 -0.74 21.43 6.83
C PRO A 144 -2.04 22.22 6.59
N GLU A 145 -1.95 23.55 6.37
CA GLU A 145 -3.14 24.36 6.11
C GLU A 145 -3.76 24.06 4.75
N LYS A 146 -2.94 23.79 3.73
CA LYS A 146 -3.41 23.38 2.41
C LYS A 146 -3.94 21.96 2.46
N ASP A 147 -3.21 21.04 3.11
CA ASP A 147 -3.60 19.65 3.26
C ASP A 147 -4.94 19.52 4.02
N GLY A 148 -5.15 20.33 5.05
CA GLY A 148 -6.39 20.35 5.82
C GLY A 148 -7.60 20.88 5.05
N LYS A 149 -7.41 21.74 4.04
CA LYS A 149 -8.51 22.30 3.25
C LYS A 149 -9.07 21.31 2.22
N ASP A 150 -8.23 20.56 1.56
CA ASP A 150 -8.67 19.55 0.59
C ASP A 150 -7.62 18.43 0.45
N LYS A 151 -7.84 17.34 1.16
CA LYS A 151 -7.01 16.13 1.10
C LYS A 151 -7.01 15.46 -0.30
N ALA A 152 -7.98 15.78 -1.15
CA ALA A 152 -8.11 15.22 -2.47
C ALA A 152 -7.21 15.91 -3.51
N LEU A 153 -6.78 17.14 -3.30
CA LEU A 153 -5.98 17.90 -4.27
C LEU A 153 -4.60 17.27 -4.56
N HIS A 154 -4.06 16.46 -3.66
CA HIS A 154 -2.71 15.88 -3.78
C HIS A 154 -2.70 14.40 -4.14
N SER A 155 -3.85 13.82 -4.45
CA SER A 155 -4.00 12.39 -4.68
C SER A 155 -3.74 11.91 -6.11
N GLY A 156 -3.33 12.80 -7.02
CA GLY A 156 -3.11 12.46 -8.43
C GLY A 156 -1.88 11.60 -8.73
N MET A 157 -0.96 11.46 -7.78
CA MET A 157 0.27 10.69 -7.97
C MET A 157 0.05 9.21 -7.68
N CYS A 158 0.40 8.37 -8.66
CA CYS A 158 0.54 6.94 -8.47
C CYS A 158 1.96 6.61 -8.01
N ARG A 159 2.09 5.79 -6.96
CA ARG A 159 3.36 5.18 -6.55
C ARG A 159 3.47 3.81 -7.18
N TYR A 160 4.64 3.45 -7.67
CA TYR A 160 4.88 2.10 -8.18
C TYR A 160 6.25 1.61 -7.75
N GLY A 161 6.42 0.30 -7.65
CA GLY A 161 7.71 -0.24 -7.27
C GLY A 161 7.78 -1.76 -7.29
N ASN A 162 9.04 -2.21 -7.24
CA ASN A 162 9.42 -3.60 -7.07
C ASN A 162 9.98 -3.76 -5.66
N GLU A 163 9.17 -4.30 -4.76
CA GLU A 163 9.56 -4.39 -3.34
C GLU A 163 10.82 -5.27 -3.15
N PRO A 164 10.94 -6.46 -3.75
CA PRO A 164 12.15 -7.27 -3.69
C PRO A 164 13.42 -6.54 -4.08
N LEU A 165 13.35 -5.66 -5.07
CA LEU A 165 14.51 -4.88 -5.54
C LEU A 165 14.67 -3.55 -4.81
N SER A 166 13.72 -3.18 -3.93
CA SER A 166 13.66 -1.87 -3.28
C SER A 166 13.66 -0.69 -4.26
N GLN A 167 13.11 -0.89 -5.45
CA GLN A 167 12.96 0.13 -6.49
C GLN A 167 11.56 0.75 -6.39
N TRP A 168 11.53 2.07 -6.17
CA TRP A 168 10.28 2.81 -6.01
C TRP A 168 10.34 4.12 -6.78
N SER A 169 9.24 4.46 -7.42
CA SER A 169 9.08 5.73 -8.12
C SER A 169 7.62 6.19 -8.09
N SER A 170 7.32 7.26 -8.80
CA SER A 170 5.97 7.80 -8.91
C SER A 170 5.74 8.42 -10.27
N VAL A 171 4.48 8.39 -10.71
CA VAL A 171 4.02 8.97 -11.96
C VAL A 171 2.67 9.65 -11.76
N GLN A 172 2.39 10.71 -12.51
CA GLN A 172 1.08 11.36 -12.48
C GLN A 172 0.02 10.42 -13.07
N GLY A 173 -1.00 10.06 -12.29
CA GLY A 173 -2.04 9.12 -12.72
C GLY A 173 -2.96 9.64 -13.82
N SER A 174 -3.00 10.96 -14.04
CA SER A 174 -3.72 11.60 -15.14
C SER A 174 -2.89 11.72 -16.43
N ALA A 175 -1.63 11.27 -16.42
CA ALA A 175 -0.79 11.24 -17.63
C ALA A 175 -1.28 10.21 -18.64
N ASP A 176 -0.67 10.21 -19.83
CA ASP A 176 -0.97 9.24 -20.87
C ASP A 176 -0.71 7.80 -20.39
N PRO A 177 -1.64 6.84 -20.60
CA PRO A 177 -1.50 5.46 -20.13
C PRO A 177 -0.28 4.71 -20.68
N GLU A 178 0.15 5.00 -21.92
CA GLU A 178 1.36 4.38 -22.50
C GLU A 178 2.61 4.90 -21.79
N TRP A 179 2.63 6.19 -21.45
CA TRP A 179 3.69 6.76 -20.64
C TRP A 179 3.72 6.14 -19.23
N ILE A 180 2.57 6.05 -18.56
CA ILE A 180 2.47 5.42 -17.23
C ILE A 180 2.96 3.97 -17.27
N ALA A 181 2.55 3.20 -18.29
CA ALA A 181 2.98 1.81 -18.45
C ALA A 181 4.50 1.69 -18.69
N THR A 182 5.08 2.62 -19.47
CA THR A 182 6.53 2.70 -19.71
C THR A 182 7.28 2.96 -18.40
N GLU A 183 6.84 3.92 -17.61
CA GLU A 183 7.42 4.23 -16.29
C GLU A 183 7.38 3.02 -15.34
N ILE A 184 6.23 2.35 -15.24
CA ILE A 184 6.09 1.13 -14.44
C ILE A 184 7.00 0.02 -14.98
N GLY A 185 7.18 -0.05 -16.29
CA GLY A 185 8.04 -1.01 -16.97
C GLY A 185 9.49 -1.00 -16.49
N PHE A 186 10.02 0.16 -16.04
CA PHE A 186 11.39 0.26 -15.53
C PHE A 186 11.66 -0.52 -14.24
N VAL A 187 10.64 -0.80 -13.43
CA VAL A 187 10.76 -1.59 -12.19
C VAL A 187 10.40 -3.07 -12.39
N ILE A 188 9.95 -3.43 -13.60
CA ILE A 188 9.60 -4.81 -13.95
C ILE A 188 10.83 -5.50 -14.53
N PRO A 189 11.29 -6.63 -13.95
CA PRO A 189 12.39 -7.40 -14.53
C PRO A 189 12.04 -7.86 -15.94
N ARG A 190 13.01 -7.76 -16.86
CA ARG A 190 12.87 -8.37 -18.19
C ARG A 190 12.71 -9.88 -18.02
N LYS A 191 11.76 -10.47 -18.75
CA LYS A 191 11.69 -11.93 -18.85
C LYS A 191 12.98 -12.40 -19.55
N SER A 192 13.76 -13.21 -18.84
CA SER A 192 14.90 -13.95 -19.42
C SER A 192 14.38 -15.01 -20.38
#